data_b12f1bdebed77cc626e74f208c3560dc
#
_entry.id   b12f1bdebed77cc626e74f208c3560dc
#
_cell.length_a   1.000
_cell.length_b   1.000
_cell.length_c   1.000
_cell.angle_alpha   90.00
_cell.angle_beta   90.00
_cell.angle_gamma   90.00
#
_symmetry.space_group_name_H-M   'P 1'
#
loop_
_entity.id
_entity.type
_entity.pdbx_description
1 polymer ?
#
loop_
_entity_poly.entity_id
_entity_poly.type
_entity_poly.pdbx_seq_one_letter_code
_entity_poly.pdbx_strand_id
1 'polypeptide(L)'
;GHIFDIYNGCLNEGIKIIDVRHEEVASHAADGYARMTGKPGCAVVTAGPGTTHALTGVANAFRAEIPMLLIGGQSSLTQHKMGSLQDLPHVDMMQPITKFAATVMSTERCADMVSMAFRETRNGSFGPSFLEIPRDILDSSIPMSKAVVPETGKYSASSKTLADPVDVEKAADIISKAERPCVLLG
;
A
#
# COMPACT_ATOMS: atom_id res chain seq x y z
N GLY A 1 5.57 -9.56 -18.03
CA GLY A 1 5.27 -8.42 -18.29
C GLY A 1 5.71 -7.15 -17.60
N HIS A 2 4.76 -6.41 -17.08
CA HIS A 2 4.95 -5.02 -16.62
C HIS A 2 5.70 -4.87 -15.29
N ILE A 3 6.03 -5.95 -14.59
CA ILE A 3 6.60 -5.90 -13.22
C ILE A 3 7.85 -6.75 -13.04
N PHE A 4 8.50 -7.18 -14.12
CA PHE A 4 9.69 -8.04 -14.01
C PHE A 4 10.85 -7.36 -13.28
N ASP A 5 11.05 -6.07 -13.47
CA ASP A 5 12.13 -5.35 -12.81
C ASP A 5 11.93 -5.23 -11.30
N ILE A 6 10.68 -5.22 -10.84
CA ILE A 6 10.38 -5.34 -9.40
C ILE A 6 10.84 -6.71 -8.87
N TYR A 7 10.60 -7.79 -9.60
CA TYR A 7 11.06 -9.12 -9.20
C TYR A 7 12.58 -9.22 -9.19
N ASN A 8 13.23 -8.70 -10.23
CA ASN A 8 14.69 -8.64 -10.30
C ASN A 8 15.27 -7.84 -9.14
N GLY A 9 14.68 -6.68 -8.82
CA GLY A 9 15.07 -5.87 -7.67
C GLY A 9 14.92 -6.62 -6.35
N CYS A 10 13.78 -7.27 -6.13
CA CYS A 10 13.56 -8.09 -4.94
C CYS A 10 14.60 -9.20 -4.78
N LEU A 11 14.93 -9.91 -5.87
CA LEU A 11 15.93 -10.97 -5.84
C LEU A 11 17.33 -10.42 -5.52
N ASN A 12 17.70 -9.29 -6.12
CA ASN A 12 19.00 -8.66 -5.89
C ASN A 12 19.18 -8.15 -4.44
N GLU A 13 18.09 -7.68 -3.84
CA GLU A 13 18.07 -7.18 -2.46
C GLU A 13 17.72 -8.25 -1.41
N GLY A 14 17.61 -9.52 -1.82
CA GLY A 14 17.30 -10.64 -0.92
C GLY A 14 15.88 -10.60 -0.34
N ILE A 15 14.95 -9.88 -0.98
CA ILE A 15 13.54 -9.84 -0.60
C ILE A 15 12.86 -11.11 -1.08
N LYS A 16 12.29 -11.87 -0.14
CA LYS A 16 11.59 -13.10 -0.47
C LYS A 16 10.28 -12.83 -1.19
N ILE A 17 10.14 -13.37 -2.39
CA ILE A 17 8.90 -13.36 -3.17
C ILE A 17 8.08 -14.61 -2.81
N ILE A 18 6.80 -14.40 -2.52
CA ILE A 18 5.81 -15.47 -2.35
C ILE A 18 4.93 -15.49 -3.59
N ASP A 19 5.11 -16.49 -4.43
CA ASP A 19 4.32 -16.67 -5.65
C ASP A 19 2.93 -17.25 -5.33
N VAL A 20 1.92 -16.76 -6.04
CA VAL A 20 0.53 -17.22 -5.95
C VAL A 20 -0.07 -17.43 -7.34
N ARG A 21 -1.14 -18.19 -7.44
CA ARG A 21 -1.76 -18.55 -8.74
C ARG A 21 -2.83 -17.58 -9.22
N HIS A 22 -3.28 -16.68 -8.36
CA HIS A 22 -4.29 -15.67 -8.68
C HIS A 22 -4.00 -14.39 -7.91
N GLU A 23 -4.17 -13.24 -8.53
CA GLU A 23 -3.80 -11.94 -7.94
C GLU A 23 -4.66 -11.55 -6.74
N GLU A 24 -5.89 -12.02 -6.69
CA GLU A 24 -6.75 -11.89 -5.51
C GLU A 24 -6.12 -12.56 -4.28
N VAL A 25 -5.49 -13.73 -4.47
CA VAL A 25 -4.76 -14.41 -3.39
C VAL A 25 -3.58 -13.57 -2.92
N ALA A 26 -2.87 -12.87 -3.82
CA ALA A 26 -1.77 -11.99 -3.45
C ALA A 26 -2.24 -10.84 -2.52
N SER A 27 -3.34 -10.18 -2.89
CA SER A 27 -3.89 -9.08 -2.08
C SER A 27 -4.45 -9.58 -0.73
N HIS A 28 -5.15 -10.72 -0.69
CA HIS A 28 -5.60 -11.33 0.56
C HIS A 28 -4.45 -11.85 1.42
N ALA A 29 -3.36 -12.35 0.85
CA ALA A 29 -2.18 -12.75 1.60
C ALA A 29 -1.50 -11.55 2.26
N ALA A 30 -1.41 -10.41 1.55
CA ALA A 30 -0.90 -9.16 2.11
C ALA A 30 -1.79 -8.62 3.26
N ASP A 31 -3.12 -8.67 3.09
CA ASP A 31 -4.10 -8.35 4.14
C ASP A 31 -3.91 -9.28 5.36
N GLY A 32 -3.86 -10.59 5.14
CA GLY A 32 -3.64 -11.58 6.22
C GLY A 32 -2.31 -11.39 6.95
N TYR A 33 -1.23 -11.11 6.21
CA TYR A 33 0.07 -10.80 6.81
C TYR A 33 -0.01 -9.57 7.73
N ALA A 34 -0.67 -8.52 7.28
CA ALA A 34 -0.80 -7.30 8.08
C ALA A 34 -1.61 -7.54 9.36
N ARG A 35 -2.70 -8.31 9.30
CA ARG A 35 -3.50 -8.70 10.46
C ARG A 35 -2.69 -9.50 11.49
N MET A 36 -1.90 -10.43 11.03
CA MET A 36 -1.15 -11.33 11.91
C MET A 36 0.10 -10.70 12.51
N THR A 37 0.71 -9.72 11.83
CA THR A 37 2.00 -9.15 12.24
C THR A 37 1.91 -7.72 12.76
N GLY A 38 0.82 -7.00 12.47
CA GLY A 38 0.70 -5.56 12.72
C GLY A 38 1.60 -4.71 11.82
N LYS A 39 2.24 -5.31 10.81
CA LYS A 39 3.11 -4.61 9.83
C LYS A 39 2.37 -4.50 8.50
N PRO A 40 2.63 -3.45 7.69
CA PRO A 40 2.03 -3.35 6.37
C PRO A 40 2.37 -4.57 5.51
N GLY A 41 1.33 -5.18 4.90
CA GLY A 41 1.52 -6.18 3.87
C GLY A 41 1.82 -5.54 2.52
N CYS A 42 2.47 -6.27 1.62
CA CYS A 42 2.74 -5.80 0.26
C CYS A 42 2.40 -6.89 -0.76
N ALA A 43 1.64 -6.51 -1.78
CA ALA A 43 1.38 -7.35 -2.95
C ALA A 43 1.78 -6.62 -4.22
N VAL A 44 2.27 -7.38 -5.21
CA VAL A 44 2.69 -6.85 -6.51
C VAL A 44 1.96 -7.62 -7.60
N VAL A 45 1.29 -6.91 -8.50
CA VAL A 45 0.49 -7.51 -9.58
C VAL A 45 0.77 -6.84 -10.91
N THR A 46 0.51 -7.55 -12.02
CA THR A 46 0.66 -6.96 -13.35
C THR A 46 -0.45 -5.95 -13.65
N ALA A 47 -0.32 -5.22 -14.74
CA ALA A 47 -1.32 -4.28 -15.24
C ALA A 47 -2.64 -4.98 -15.65
N GLY A 48 -3.68 -4.20 -15.84
CA GLY A 48 -4.97 -4.64 -16.38
C GLY A 48 -5.66 -5.63 -15.46
N PRO A 49 -5.95 -6.85 -15.94
CA PRO A 49 -6.66 -7.86 -15.14
C PRO A 49 -5.91 -8.24 -13.86
N GLY A 50 -4.59 -8.15 -13.81
CA GLY A 50 -3.84 -8.38 -12.57
C GLY A 50 -4.23 -7.41 -11.46
N THR A 51 -4.31 -6.13 -11.79
CA THR A 51 -4.76 -5.10 -10.83
C THR A 51 -6.24 -5.24 -10.49
N THR A 52 -7.11 -5.52 -11.47
CA THR A 52 -8.55 -5.66 -11.19
C THR A 52 -8.89 -6.92 -10.40
N HIS A 53 -8.16 -8.04 -10.58
CA HIS A 53 -8.31 -9.22 -9.72
C HIS A 53 -7.91 -8.95 -8.27
N ALA A 54 -6.87 -8.14 -8.04
CA ALA A 54 -6.42 -7.81 -6.69
C ALA A 54 -7.37 -6.84 -5.94
N LEU A 55 -8.28 -6.17 -6.64
CA LEU A 55 -9.18 -5.14 -6.10
C LEU A 55 -10.04 -5.66 -4.94
N THR A 56 -10.50 -6.91 -5.00
CA THR A 56 -11.31 -7.52 -3.93
C THR A 56 -10.59 -7.51 -2.58
N GLY A 57 -9.32 -7.94 -2.54
CA GLY A 57 -8.54 -7.93 -1.30
C GLY A 57 -8.23 -6.52 -0.80
N VAL A 58 -8.00 -5.56 -1.72
CA VAL A 58 -7.82 -4.14 -1.35
C VAL A 58 -9.09 -3.56 -0.73
N ALA A 59 -10.27 -3.82 -1.32
CA ALA A 59 -11.55 -3.37 -0.79
C ALA A 59 -11.83 -3.97 0.60
N ASN A 60 -11.48 -5.25 0.81
CA ASN A 60 -11.57 -5.89 2.11
C ASN A 60 -10.65 -5.23 3.15
N ALA A 61 -9.39 -4.98 2.79
CA ALA A 61 -8.42 -4.29 3.65
C ALA A 61 -8.87 -2.87 3.97
N PHE A 62 -9.43 -2.13 2.99
CA PHE A 62 -9.96 -0.79 3.20
C PHE A 62 -11.09 -0.78 4.23
N ARG A 63 -12.06 -1.67 4.08
CA ARG A 63 -13.20 -1.72 5.00
C ARG A 63 -12.80 -2.16 6.41
N ALA A 64 -11.77 -2.97 6.53
CA ALA A 64 -11.25 -3.49 7.80
C ALA A 64 -10.10 -2.64 8.39
N GLU A 65 -9.75 -1.51 7.76
CA GLU A 65 -8.65 -0.62 8.18
C GLU A 65 -7.31 -1.36 8.32
N ILE A 66 -6.99 -2.23 7.35
CA ILE A 66 -5.77 -3.03 7.37
C ILE A 66 -4.68 -2.36 6.51
N PRO A 67 -3.47 -2.12 7.07
CA PRO A 67 -2.40 -1.47 6.34
C PRO A 67 -1.80 -2.44 5.30
N MET A 68 -1.98 -2.15 4.02
CA MET A 68 -1.32 -2.89 2.94
C MET A 68 -0.98 -1.97 1.77
N LEU A 69 0.06 -2.31 1.04
CA LEU A 69 0.42 -1.69 -0.22
C LEU A 69 0.17 -2.67 -1.36
N LEU A 70 -0.64 -2.27 -2.34
CA LEU A 70 -0.71 -2.93 -3.63
C LEU A 70 0.11 -2.13 -4.64
N ILE A 71 1.08 -2.78 -5.28
CA ILE A 71 1.81 -2.22 -6.42
C ILE A 71 1.27 -2.88 -7.68
N GLY A 72 0.77 -2.08 -8.60
CA GLY A 72 0.30 -2.50 -9.92
C GLY A 72 1.27 -2.06 -11.03
N GLY A 73 1.48 -2.91 -12.03
CA GLY A 73 2.10 -2.47 -13.26
C GLY A 73 1.16 -1.61 -14.10
N GLN A 74 1.72 -0.92 -15.11
CA GLN A 74 0.95 -0.18 -16.11
C GLN A 74 1.68 -0.21 -17.46
N SER A 75 0.95 0.03 -18.55
CA SER A 75 1.55 0.34 -19.85
C SER A 75 2.47 1.56 -19.76
N SER A 76 3.39 1.70 -20.73
CA SER A 76 4.29 2.85 -20.75
C SER A 76 3.52 4.17 -20.80
N LEU A 77 4.01 5.20 -20.10
CA LEU A 77 3.41 6.54 -20.12
C LEU A 77 3.25 7.10 -21.53
N THR A 78 4.22 6.81 -22.40
CA THR A 78 4.19 7.22 -23.82
C THR A 78 3.08 6.56 -24.64
N GLN A 79 2.48 5.48 -24.13
CA GLN A 79 1.41 4.72 -24.77
C GLN A 79 0.05 4.86 -24.07
N HIS A 80 -0.03 5.73 -23.08
CA HIS A 80 -1.26 5.93 -22.31
C HIS A 80 -2.43 6.34 -23.21
N LYS A 81 -3.57 5.66 -23.06
CA LYS A 81 -4.79 5.82 -23.89
C LYS A 81 -4.60 5.55 -25.39
N MET A 82 -3.58 4.80 -25.77
CA MET A 82 -3.36 4.38 -27.14
C MET A 82 -3.79 2.93 -27.43
N GLY A 83 -4.54 2.32 -26.51
CA GLY A 83 -4.98 0.93 -26.65
C GLY A 83 -3.89 -0.10 -26.40
N SER A 84 -2.90 0.26 -25.58
CA SER A 84 -1.81 -0.65 -25.18
C SER A 84 -2.33 -1.85 -24.42
N LEU A 85 -1.55 -2.94 -24.41
CA LEU A 85 -1.87 -4.14 -23.66
C LEU A 85 -2.07 -3.82 -22.17
N GLN A 86 -3.25 -4.15 -21.64
CA GLN A 86 -3.58 -4.03 -20.22
C GLN A 86 -3.62 -2.57 -19.69
N ASP A 87 -3.75 -1.58 -20.57
CA ASP A 87 -3.94 -0.18 -20.21
C ASP A 87 -5.37 0.05 -19.69
N LEU A 88 -5.52 0.15 -18.38
CA LEU A 88 -6.77 0.45 -17.69
C LEU A 88 -6.56 1.60 -16.68
N PRO A 89 -7.61 2.34 -16.31
CA PRO A 89 -7.51 3.44 -15.35
C PRO A 89 -7.44 2.92 -13.91
N HIS A 90 -6.34 2.21 -13.55
CA HIS A 90 -6.23 1.53 -12.26
C HIS A 90 -6.30 2.48 -11.07
N VAL A 91 -5.69 3.67 -11.18
CA VAL A 91 -5.74 4.68 -10.10
C VAL A 91 -7.18 5.10 -9.83
N ASP A 92 -7.97 5.36 -10.89
CA ASP A 92 -9.38 5.75 -10.74
C ASP A 92 -10.21 4.61 -10.09
N MET A 93 -9.90 3.35 -10.40
CA MET A 93 -10.57 2.19 -9.81
C MET A 93 -10.19 2.00 -8.33
N MET A 94 -8.94 2.27 -7.96
CA MET A 94 -8.40 2.06 -6.63
C MET A 94 -8.65 3.23 -5.67
N GLN A 95 -8.78 4.45 -6.18
CA GLN A 95 -8.94 5.67 -5.39
C GLN A 95 -10.07 5.59 -4.35
N PRO A 96 -11.28 5.10 -4.65
CA PRO A 96 -12.38 5.05 -3.68
C PRO A 96 -12.20 3.99 -2.57
N ILE A 97 -11.28 3.06 -2.72
CA ILE A 97 -11.04 1.94 -1.79
C ILE A 97 -9.61 1.91 -1.24
N THR A 98 -8.90 3.03 -1.32
CA THR A 98 -7.56 3.20 -0.76
C THR A 98 -7.43 4.55 -0.08
N LYS A 99 -6.47 4.67 0.81
CA LYS A 99 -6.12 5.95 1.44
C LYS A 99 -5.22 6.81 0.54
N PHE A 100 -4.50 6.15 -0.34
CA PHE A 100 -3.58 6.78 -1.29
C PHE A 100 -3.56 5.93 -2.57
N ALA A 101 -3.75 6.57 -3.71
CA ALA A 101 -3.60 5.95 -5.02
C ALA A 101 -2.89 6.92 -5.96
N ALA A 102 -1.79 6.48 -6.57
CA ALA A 102 -1.00 7.34 -7.46
C ALA A 102 -0.23 6.54 -8.50
N THR A 103 0.13 7.21 -9.59
CA THR A 103 1.06 6.71 -10.62
C THR A 103 2.44 7.30 -10.40
N VAL A 104 3.48 6.49 -10.48
CA VAL A 104 4.87 6.95 -10.51
C VAL A 104 5.19 7.54 -11.88
N MET A 105 5.53 8.83 -11.90
CA MET A 105 5.73 9.59 -13.16
C MET A 105 7.19 9.74 -13.55
N SER A 106 8.14 9.31 -12.70
CA SER A 106 9.56 9.33 -13.03
C SER A 106 10.35 8.30 -12.22
N THR A 107 11.40 7.76 -12.81
CA THR A 107 12.25 6.73 -12.17
C THR A 107 12.97 7.27 -10.93
N GLU A 108 13.35 8.55 -10.92
CA GLU A 108 13.98 9.21 -9.77
C GLU A 108 13.10 9.16 -8.51
N ARG A 109 11.78 9.12 -8.70
CA ARG A 109 10.82 9.16 -7.62
C ARG A 109 10.27 7.79 -7.19
N CYS A 110 10.73 6.69 -7.80
CA CYS A 110 10.22 5.36 -7.45
C CYS A 110 10.34 5.04 -5.95
N ALA A 111 11.54 5.20 -5.37
CA ALA A 111 11.78 4.88 -3.97
C ALA A 111 11.01 5.81 -3.02
N ASP A 112 10.95 7.11 -3.33
CA ASP A 112 10.19 8.11 -2.58
C ASP A 112 8.69 7.80 -2.59
N MET A 113 8.13 7.50 -3.76
CA MET A 113 6.71 7.17 -3.92
C MET A 113 6.33 5.85 -3.19
N VAL A 114 7.19 4.84 -3.23
CA VAL A 114 7.00 3.60 -2.46
C VAL A 114 6.99 3.91 -0.96
N SER A 115 7.95 4.70 -0.47
CA SER A 115 7.99 5.13 0.93
C SER A 115 6.74 5.92 1.34
N MET A 116 6.30 6.84 0.48
CA MET A 116 5.06 7.60 0.69
C MET A 116 3.84 6.67 0.77
N ALA A 117 3.71 5.74 -0.17
CA ALA A 117 2.61 4.79 -0.20
C ALA A 117 2.57 3.93 1.07
N PHE A 118 3.72 3.45 1.56
CA PHE A 118 3.79 2.73 2.84
C PHE A 118 3.41 3.61 4.03
N ARG A 119 3.88 4.85 4.07
CA ARG A 119 3.51 5.80 5.14
C ARG A 119 2.00 6.00 5.21
N GLU A 120 1.37 6.20 4.06
CA GLU A 120 -0.08 6.46 4.01
C GLU A 120 -0.91 5.25 4.47
N THR A 121 -0.39 4.02 4.42
CA THR A 121 -1.10 2.87 4.99
C THR A 121 -1.31 2.97 6.50
N ARG A 122 -0.50 3.77 7.20
CA ARG A 122 -0.49 3.87 8.67
C ARG A 122 -0.72 5.27 9.21
N ASN A 123 -0.88 6.25 8.35
CA ASN A 123 -1.09 7.64 8.75
C ASN A 123 -2.56 7.86 9.16
N GLY A 124 -2.83 8.17 10.42
CA GLY A 124 -4.19 8.22 10.98
C GLY A 124 -4.78 6.81 11.13
N SER A 125 -6.06 6.60 10.76
CA SER A 125 -6.62 5.25 10.69
C SER A 125 -5.88 4.44 9.61
N PHE A 126 -5.69 3.16 9.85
CA PHE A 126 -4.95 2.30 8.93
C PHE A 126 -5.80 2.00 7.67
N GLY A 127 -5.14 1.56 6.63
CA GLY A 127 -5.83 1.19 5.39
C GLY A 127 -4.87 0.95 4.23
N PRO A 128 -5.38 0.46 3.11
CA PRO A 128 -4.56 0.16 1.94
C PRO A 128 -4.13 1.41 1.18
N SER A 129 -2.99 1.30 0.50
CA SER A 129 -2.49 2.21 -0.52
C SER A 129 -2.30 1.47 -1.83
N PHE A 130 -2.41 2.19 -2.94
CA PHE A 130 -2.14 1.69 -4.27
C PHE A 130 -1.07 2.54 -4.95
N LEU A 131 -0.10 1.89 -5.57
CA LEU A 131 0.93 2.55 -6.38
C LEU A 131 1.01 1.88 -7.73
N GLU A 132 0.76 2.65 -8.78
CA GLU A 132 0.91 2.21 -10.16
C GLU A 132 2.29 2.61 -10.68
N ILE A 133 3.03 1.65 -11.25
CA ILE A 133 4.35 1.93 -11.83
C ILE A 133 4.34 1.55 -13.30
N PRO A 134 4.40 2.53 -14.22
CA PRO A 134 4.47 2.30 -15.65
C PRO A 134 5.76 1.56 -16.05
N ARG A 135 5.65 0.76 -17.10
CA ARG A 135 6.73 -0.09 -17.57
C ARG A 135 7.99 0.69 -17.94
N ASP A 136 7.85 1.78 -18.67
CA ASP A 136 8.98 2.62 -19.08
C ASP A 136 9.71 3.28 -17.90
N ILE A 137 9.02 3.50 -16.79
CA ILE A 137 9.61 3.96 -15.53
C ILE A 137 10.45 2.85 -14.88
N LEU A 138 9.95 1.60 -14.88
CA LEU A 138 10.66 0.44 -14.36
C LEU A 138 11.85 0.02 -15.22
N ASP A 139 11.69 0.02 -16.54
CA ASP A 139 12.74 -0.34 -17.51
C ASP A 139 13.89 0.71 -17.56
N SER A 140 13.66 1.91 -17.01
CA SER A 140 14.63 3.02 -17.06
C SER A 140 15.69 2.90 -15.97
N SER A 141 16.92 3.26 -16.32
CA SER A 141 18.06 3.33 -15.40
C SER A 141 18.52 4.77 -15.21
N ILE A 142 18.78 5.15 -13.95
CA ILE A 142 19.30 6.47 -13.59
C ILE A 142 20.53 6.35 -12.70
N PRO A 143 21.42 7.34 -12.70
CA PRO A 143 22.48 7.41 -11.69
C PRO A 143 21.88 7.49 -10.29
N MET A 144 22.46 6.74 -9.32
CA MET A 144 21.97 6.73 -7.93
C MET A 144 21.92 8.14 -7.30
N SER A 145 22.80 9.05 -7.74
CA SER A 145 22.81 10.45 -7.29
C SER A 145 21.55 11.25 -7.65
N LYS A 146 20.75 10.76 -8.60
CA LYS A 146 19.47 11.37 -8.99
C LYS A 146 18.26 10.72 -8.32
N ALA A 147 18.44 9.55 -7.72
CA ALA A 147 17.36 8.86 -7.02
C ALA A 147 17.02 9.55 -5.70
N VAL A 148 15.74 9.79 -5.46
CA VAL A 148 15.25 10.27 -4.17
C VAL A 148 14.99 9.06 -3.29
N VAL A 149 15.99 8.66 -2.48
CA VAL A 149 15.91 7.50 -1.60
C VAL A 149 15.67 7.99 -0.17
N PRO A 150 14.48 7.76 0.41
CA PRO A 150 14.18 8.13 1.79
C PRO A 150 14.98 7.29 2.79
N GLU A 151 15.16 7.82 3.99
CA GLU A 151 15.78 7.03 5.07
C GLU A 151 14.87 5.84 5.45
N THR A 152 15.50 4.67 5.60
CA THR A 152 14.81 3.43 5.98
C THR A 152 14.08 3.59 7.33
N GLY A 153 12.85 3.14 7.39
CA GLY A 153 12.04 3.13 8.63
C GLY A 153 11.30 4.44 8.95
N LYS A 154 11.49 5.51 8.19
CA LYS A 154 10.79 6.79 8.39
C LYS A 154 9.45 6.92 7.65
N TYR A 155 8.76 5.82 7.41
CA TYR A 155 7.43 5.83 6.76
C TYR A 155 6.26 5.96 7.75
N SER A 156 6.51 5.99 9.06
CA SER A 156 5.47 6.24 10.06
C SER A 156 5.92 7.27 11.09
N ALA A 157 4.97 8.09 11.57
CA ALA A 157 5.25 9.01 12.65
C ALA A 157 5.59 8.25 13.95
N SER A 158 6.61 8.71 14.66
CA SER A 158 6.98 8.16 15.97
C SER A 158 6.13 8.73 17.11
N SER A 159 5.51 9.90 16.90
CA SER A 159 4.63 10.52 17.89
C SER A 159 3.28 9.84 17.94
N LYS A 160 2.77 9.65 19.16
CA LYS A 160 1.42 9.12 19.39
C LYS A 160 0.47 10.29 19.69
N THR A 161 -0.70 10.25 19.10
CA THR A 161 -1.80 11.14 19.49
C THR A 161 -2.35 10.63 20.81
N LEU A 162 -2.47 11.52 21.79
CA LEU A 162 -3.09 11.22 23.08
C LEU A 162 -4.52 11.77 23.11
N ALA A 163 -5.39 11.09 23.86
CA ALA A 163 -6.72 11.62 24.15
C ALA A 163 -6.64 12.84 25.08
N ASP A 164 -7.67 13.68 25.05
CA ASP A 164 -7.78 14.81 26.00
C ASP A 164 -7.76 14.29 27.44
N PRO A 165 -6.89 14.79 28.32
CA PRO A 165 -6.81 14.34 29.72
C PRO A 165 -8.14 14.42 30.47
N VAL A 166 -8.95 15.45 30.22
CA VAL A 166 -10.26 15.61 30.84
C VAL A 166 -11.22 14.48 30.42
N ASP A 167 -11.17 14.08 29.16
CA ASP A 167 -12.02 12.98 28.67
C ASP A 167 -11.52 11.62 29.16
N VAL A 168 -10.21 11.46 29.35
CA VAL A 168 -9.63 10.27 30.00
C VAL A 168 -10.13 10.14 31.44
N GLU A 169 -10.14 11.23 32.22
CA GLU A 169 -10.66 11.23 33.60
C GLU A 169 -12.15 10.91 33.65
N LYS A 170 -12.96 11.50 32.76
CA LYS A 170 -14.40 11.17 32.66
C LYS A 170 -14.63 9.68 32.34
N ALA A 171 -13.87 9.13 31.38
CA ALA A 171 -13.96 7.72 31.02
C ALA A 171 -13.57 6.80 32.20
N ALA A 172 -12.49 7.12 32.90
CA ALA A 172 -12.05 6.41 34.09
C ALA A 172 -13.11 6.44 35.20
N ASP A 173 -13.74 7.58 35.45
CA ASP A 173 -14.81 7.73 36.44
C ASP A 173 -16.05 6.89 36.07
N ILE A 174 -16.45 6.84 34.80
CA ILE A 174 -17.56 6.02 34.33
C ILE A 174 -17.24 4.53 34.54
N ILE A 175 -16.03 4.09 34.13
CA ILE A 175 -15.61 2.68 34.24
C ILE A 175 -15.53 2.27 35.70
N SER A 176 -14.98 3.11 36.58
CA SER A 176 -14.83 2.79 38.01
C SER A 176 -16.16 2.65 38.78
N LYS A 177 -17.20 3.32 38.30
CA LYS A 177 -18.55 3.27 38.89
C LYS A 177 -19.43 2.19 38.28
N ALA A 178 -19.00 1.54 37.21
CA ALA A 178 -19.79 0.53 36.52
C ALA A 178 -19.72 -0.82 37.24
N GLU A 179 -20.85 -1.43 37.53
CA GLU A 179 -20.91 -2.80 38.08
C GLU A 179 -20.59 -3.87 37.03
N ARG A 180 -20.92 -3.63 35.77
CA ARG A 180 -20.69 -4.54 34.63
C ARG A 180 -20.19 -3.78 33.39
N PRO A 181 -18.96 -3.27 33.41
CA PRO A 181 -18.43 -2.50 32.29
C PRO A 181 -18.26 -3.38 31.04
N CYS A 182 -18.63 -2.83 29.89
CA CYS A 182 -18.36 -3.42 28.58
C CYS A 182 -17.59 -2.39 27.76
N VAL A 183 -16.42 -2.76 27.26
CA VAL A 183 -15.58 -1.89 26.44
C VAL A 183 -15.59 -2.41 25.00
N LEU A 184 -16.04 -1.57 24.08
CA LEU A 184 -15.96 -1.83 22.64
C LEU A 184 -14.75 -1.05 22.09
N LEU A 185 -13.79 -1.78 21.50
CA LEU A 185 -12.62 -1.21 20.87
C LEU A 185 -12.81 -1.17 19.36
N GLY A 186 -12.53 -0.04 18.74
CA GLY A 186 -12.55 0.18 17.29
C GLY A 186 -11.15 0.31 16.70
#